data_4be0acfa0d4580c79396f459b583a58d
#
_entry.id   4be0acfa0d4580c79396f459b583a58d
#
_cell.length_a   1.000
_cell.length_b   1.000
_cell.length_c   1.000
_cell.angle_alpha   90.00
_cell.angle_beta   90.00
_cell.angle_gamma   90.00
#
_symmetry.space_group_name_H-M   'P 1'
#
loop_
_entity.id
_entity.type
_entity.pdbx_description
1 polymer ?
#
loop_
_entity_poly.entity_id
_entity_poly.type
_entity_poly.pdbx_seq_one_letter_code
_entity_poly.pdbx_strand_id
1 'polypeptide(L)'
;MNIIWIIVFLLTLLSGCGYVSWHVWQLLPLTVAGKWIVTGAMLLSIVCLFTNFIFGLDDKPMRVAVTLYELGNSSVFIGLYLLMLFLVLDLGRMVHLIPRSFLYNSWTGTVSVVAVMTGLFVCGYLNYLHKVRVPLVLESSRHLCRQHRLVMLSDLHLGYHNRADEFRKWVDKVNAEQPELILVAGDIIDGSIRALADQNMAAEFRRLKAPVYACLGNHEYLSGEPQAKRFY
;
A
#
# COMPACT_ATOMS: atom_id res chain seq x y z
N MET A 1 7.89 -20.31 12.50
CA MET A 1 9.02 -19.49 11.99
C MET A 1 10.15 -19.55 12.98
N ASN A 2 11.38 -19.82 12.55
CA ASN A 2 12.52 -19.99 13.47
C ASN A 2 12.85 -18.64 14.12
N ILE A 3 13.06 -18.58 15.44
CA ILE A 3 13.33 -17.36 16.22
C ILE A 3 14.51 -16.55 15.64
N ILE A 4 15.47 -17.24 15.03
CA ILE A 4 16.62 -16.63 14.37
C ILE A 4 16.17 -15.70 13.23
N TRP A 5 15.22 -16.14 12.40
CA TRP A 5 14.73 -15.32 11.29
C TRP A 5 13.93 -14.10 11.76
N ILE A 6 13.22 -14.22 12.88
CA ILE A 6 12.53 -13.08 13.51
C ILE A 6 13.56 -12.06 13.97
N ILE A 7 14.62 -12.51 14.65
CA ILE A 7 15.69 -11.64 15.14
C ILE A 7 16.41 -10.95 13.96
N VAL A 8 16.76 -11.70 12.92
CA VAL A 8 17.41 -11.14 11.72
C VAL A 8 16.52 -10.10 11.06
N PHE A 9 15.23 -10.39 10.89
CA PHE A 9 14.25 -9.45 10.32
C PHE A 9 14.17 -8.15 11.14
N LEU A 10 14.04 -8.27 12.47
CA LEU A 10 13.96 -7.10 13.36
C LEU A 10 15.25 -6.27 13.34
N LEU A 11 16.41 -6.93 13.36
CA LEU A 11 17.70 -6.23 13.28
C LEU A 11 17.87 -5.51 11.94
N THR A 12 17.48 -6.13 10.84
CA THR A 12 17.54 -5.51 9.50
C THR A 12 16.62 -4.28 9.44
N LEU A 13 15.39 -4.40 9.95
CA LEU A 13 14.43 -3.31 9.99
C LEU A 13 14.95 -2.15 10.86
N LEU A 14 15.42 -2.43 12.07
CA LEU A 14 15.98 -1.42 12.98
C LEU A 14 17.21 -0.74 12.39
N SER A 15 18.10 -1.51 11.74
CA SER A 15 19.27 -0.96 11.05
C SER A 15 18.88 -0.02 9.92
N GLY A 16 17.89 -0.40 9.10
CA GLY A 16 17.35 0.43 8.02
C GLY A 16 16.72 1.72 8.55
N CYS A 17 15.89 1.64 9.59
CA CYS A 17 15.30 2.80 10.25
C CYS A 17 16.37 3.73 10.85
N GLY A 18 17.38 3.16 11.51
CA GLY A 18 18.51 3.92 12.08
C GLY A 18 19.33 4.63 11.00
N TYR A 19 19.64 3.92 9.91
CA TYR A 19 20.37 4.48 8.78
C TYR A 19 19.62 5.66 8.14
N VAL A 20 18.33 5.48 7.82
CA VAL A 20 17.50 6.56 7.23
C VAL A 20 17.39 7.74 8.19
N SER A 21 17.11 7.50 9.47
CA SER A 21 16.98 8.55 10.48
C SER A 21 18.28 9.32 10.64
N TRP A 22 19.44 8.64 10.62
CA TRP A 22 20.76 9.26 10.68
C TRP A 22 21.02 10.15 9.47
N HIS A 23 20.73 9.69 8.24
CA HIS A 23 20.87 10.48 7.03
C HIS A 23 19.95 11.69 7.01
N VAL A 24 18.69 11.53 7.37
CA VAL A 24 17.75 12.65 7.50
C VAL A 24 18.24 13.68 8.51
N TRP A 25 18.73 13.22 9.66
CA TRP A 25 19.33 14.10 10.68
C TRP A 25 20.52 14.88 10.18
N GLN A 26 21.44 14.23 9.46
CA GLN A 26 22.64 14.88 8.90
C GLN A 26 22.26 15.87 7.79
N LEU A 27 21.34 15.50 6.92
CA LEU A 27 20.95 16.25 5.74
C LEU A 27 20.25 17.57 6.09
N LEU A 28 19.31 17.55 7.06
CA LEU A 28 18.43 18.67 7.36
C LEU A 28 19.17 19.91 7.88
N PRO A 29 19.05 21.08 7.22
CA PRO A 29 19.62 22.35 7.69
C PRO A 29 18.67 23.04 8.70
N LEU A 30 18.29 22.32 9.74
CA LEU A 30 17.36 22.76 10.78
C LEU A 30 18.07 22.86 12.14
N THR A 31 17.43 23.57 13.06
CA THR A 31 17.84 23.54 14.46
C THR A 31 17.73 22.12 15.03
N VAL A 32 18.43 21.84 16.12
CA VAL A 32 18.37 20.52 16.80
C VAL A 32 16.92 20.14 17.15
N ALA A 33 16.11 21.09 17.64
CA ALA A 33 14.69 20.87 17.91
C ALA A 33 13.92 20.51 16.64
N GLY A 34 14.14 21.20 15.51
CA GLY A 34 13.53 20.90 14.23
C GLY A 34 13.88 19.49 13.72
N LYS A 35 15.16 19.10 13.87
CA LYS A 35 15.61 17.73 13.52
C LYS A 35 14.91 16.67 14.36
N TRP A 36 14.75 16.89 15.68
CA TRP A 36 14.02 15.98 16.54
C TRP A 36 12.52 15.87 16.17
N ILE A 37 11.90 16.97 15.76
CA ILE A 37 10.50 16.94 15.30
C ILE A 37 10.36 16.05 14.07
N VAL A 38 11.22 16.24 13.05
CA VAL A 38 11.14 15.46 11.81
C VAL A 38 11.45 13.98 12.07
N THR A 39 12.57 13.67 12.70
CA THR A 39 12.95 12.27 12.96
C THR A 39 12.02 11.59 13.94
N GLY A 40 11.50 12.32 14.94
CA GLY A 40 10.50 11.82 15.87
C GLY A 40 9.17 11.50 15.18
N ALA A 41 8.70 12.35 14.26
CA ALA A 41 7.51 12.08 13.46
C ALA A 41 7.67 10.84 12.57
N MET A 42 8.84 10.66 11.96
CA MET A 42 9.16 9.45 11.18
C MET A 42 9.11 8.18 12.06
N LEU A 43 9.73 8.22 13.23
CA LEU A 43 9.71 7.09 14.16
C LEU A 43 8.31 6.81 14.69
N LEU A 44 7.55 7.85 14.98
CA LEU A 44 6.16 7.71 15.43
C LEU A 44 5.27 7.03 14.38
N SER A 45 5.45 7.36 13.09
CA SER A 45 4.69 6.71 12.02
C SER A 45 5.01 5.21 11.90
N ILE A 46 6.26 4.81 12.15
CA ILE A 46 6.64 3.39 12.24
C ILE A 46 6.00 2.72 13.46
N VAL A 47 5.95 3.41 14.61
CA VAL A 47 5.26 2.90 15.79
C VAL A 47 3.76 2.69 15.51
N CYS A 48 3.12 3.59 14.74
CA CYS A 48 1.74 3.40 14.30
C CYS A 48 1.55 2.09 13.51
N LEU A 49 2.49 1.74 12.62
CA LEU A 49 2.45 0.47 11.88
C LEU A 49 2.42 -0.72 12.85
N PHE A 50 3.38 -0.78 13.79
CA PHE A 50 3.45 -1.88 14.75
C PHE A 50 2.23 -1.92 15.68
N THR A 51 1.72 -0.78 16.07
CA THR A 51 0.49 -0.68 16.87
C THR A 51 -0.68 -1.28 16.11
N ASN A 52 -0.82 -0.97 14.82
CA ASN A 52 -1.87 -1.52 13.97
C ASN A 52 -1.75 -3.05 13.84
N PHE A 53 -0.52 -3.54 13.70
CA PHE A 53 -0.25 -4.97 13.52
C PHE A 53 -0.47 -5.79 14.79
N ILE A 54 -0.10 -5.23 15.95
CA ILE A 54 -0.16 -5.94 17.25
C ILE A 54 -1.56 -5.86 17.87
N PHE A 55 -2.18 -4.68 17.86
CA PHE A 55 -3.45 -4.42 18.56
C PHE A 55 -4.67 -4.42 17.63
N GLY A 56 -4.45 -4.37 16.30
CA GLY A 56 -5.52 -4.19 15.34
C GLY A 56 -6.14 -2.79 15.39
N LEU A 57 -7.15 -2.56 14.56
CA LEU A 57 -7.84 -1.26 14.43
C LEU A 57 -9.36 -1.37 14.67
N ASP A 58 -9.85 -2.57 14.95
CA ASP A 58 -11.29 -2.86 14.97
C ASP A 58 -12.03 -2.24 16.15
N ASP A 59 -11.34 -1.87 17.21
CA ASP A 59 -11.90 -1.20 18.40
C ASP A 59 -11.91 0.34 18.29
N LYS A 60 -11.33 0.89 17.19
CA LYS A 60 -11.16 2.35 17.04
C LYS A 60 -12.23 2.97 16.14
N PRO A 61 -12.58 4.26 16.36
CA PRO A 61 -13.43 4.98 15.41
C PRO A 61 -12.84 4.94 14.00
N MET A 62 -13.68 4.77 12.96
CA MET A 62 -13.24 4.57 11.58
C MET A 62 -12.21 5.63 11.10
N ARG A 63 -12.42 6.91 11.43
CA ARG A 63 -11.47 7.98 11.05
C ARG A 63 -10.09 7.78 11.68
N VAL A 64 -10.03 7.36 12.93
CA VAL A 64 -8.77 7.08 13.63
C VAL A 64 -8.10 5.85 13.03
N ALA A 65 -8.87 4.78 12.80
CA ALA A 65 -8.38 3.55 12.19
C ALA A 65 -7.76 3.82 10.81
N VAL A 66 -8.46 4.53 9.93
CA VAL A 66 -7.96 4.94 8.61
C VAL A 66 -6.66 5.75 8.74
N THR A 67 -6.64 6.77 9.60
CA THR A 67 -5.44 7.62 9.76
C THR A 67 -4.24 6.81 10.25
N LEU A 68 -4.41 5.96 11.25
CA LEU A 68 -3.34 5.11 11.77
C LEU A 68 -2.87 4.08 10.72
N TYR A 69 -3.80 3.50 9.98
CA TYR A 69 -3.51 2.56 8.90
C TYR A 69 -2.67 3.22 7.79
N GLU A 70 -3.13 4.38 7.30
CA GLU A 70 -2.45 5.09 6.22
C GLU A 70 -1.07 5.62 6.66
N LEU A 71 -0.95 6.21 7.85
CA LEU A 71 0.33 6.68 8.38
C LEU A 71 1.32 5.52 8.55
N GLY A 72 0.88 4.42 9.16
CA GLY A 72 1.73 3.26 9.40
C GLY A 72 2.22 2.64 8.10
N ASN A 73 1.33 2.31 7.18
CA ASN A 73 1.69 1.67 5.91
C ASN A 73 2.52 2.59 4.99
N SER A 74 2.16 3.88 4.91
CA SER A 74 2.95 4.85 4.14
C SER A 74 4.38 4.97 4.65
N SER A 75 4.60 4.85 5.97
CA SER A 75 5.92 4.95 6.57
C SER A 75 6.90 3.89 6.07
N VAL A 76 6.40 2.68 5.76
CA VAL A 76 7.22 1.59 5.21
C VAL A 76 7.74 1.95 3.84
N PHE A 77 6.86 2.40 2.95
CA PHE A 77 7.25 2.76 1.59
C PHE A 77 8.15 4.00 1.56
N ILE A 78 7.81 5.04 2.34
CA ILE A 78 8.64 6.23 2.46
C ILE A 78 10.02 5.85 3.01
N GLY A 79 10.09 5.05 4.06
CA GLY A 79 11.34 4.58 4.65
C GLY A 79 12.17 3.75 3.66
N LEU A 80 11.54 2.83 2.92
CA LEU A 80 12.21 1.99 1.94
C LEU A 80 12.79 2.82 0.78
N TYR A 81 12.01 3.73 0.20
CA TYR A 81 12.52 4.58 -0.88
C TYR A 81 13.59 5.57 -0.40
N LEU A 82 13.48 6.11 0.82
CA LEU A 82 14.56 6.91 1.41
C LEU A 82 15.82 6.07 1.63
N LEU A 83 15.69 4.83 2.11
CA LEU A 83 16.82 3.91 2.26
C LEU A 83 17.54 3.70 0.92
N MET A 84 16.78 3.36 -0.12
CA MET A 84 17.32 3.16 -1.47
C MET A 84 18.00 4.43 -2.00
N LEU A 85 17.36 5.59 -1.85
CA LEU A 85 17.89 6.87 -2.31
C LEU A 85 19.19 7.23 -1.57
N PHE A 86 19.23 7.10 -0.24
CA PHE A 86 20.46 7.40 0.53
C PHE A 86 21.58 6.42 0.22
N LEU A 87 21.30 5.15 -0.04
CA LEU A 87 22.32 4.19 -0.50
C LEU A 87 22.90 4.61 -1.86
N VAL A 88 22.08 5.05 -2.80
CA VAL A 88 22.55 5.57 -4.10
C VAL A 88 23.39 6.83 -3.92
N LEU A 89 22.96 7.74 -3.05
CA LEU A 89 23.72 8.97 -2.75
C LEU A 89 25.05 8.68 -2.05
N ASP A 90 25.10 7.70 -1.15
CA ASP A 90 26.34 7.27 -0.50
C ASP A 90 27.30 6.59 -1.49
N LEU A 91 26.80 5.75 -2.39
CA LEU A 91 27.61 5.20 -3.49
C LEU A 91 28.18 6.31 -4.38
N GLY A 92 27.35 7.31 -4.76
CA GLY A 92 27.82 8.49 -5.50
C GLY A 92 28.89 9.28 -4.76
N ARG A 93 28.79 9.35 -3.42
CA ARG A 93 29.83 9.97 -2.57
C ARG A 93 31.11 9.14 -2.53
N MET A 94 31.01 7.81 -2.46
CA MET A 94 32.19 6.92 -2.45
C MET A 94 33.03 7.05 -3.71
N VAL A 95 32.38 7.27 -4.87
CA VAL A 95 33.05 7.48 -6.17
C VAL A 95 33.30 8.97 -6.47
N HIS A 96 33.20 9.85 -5.46
CA HIS A 96 33.44 11.29 -5.53
C HIS A 96 32.55 12.08 -6.51
N LEU A 97 31.41 11.51 -6.97
CA LEU A 97 30.42 12.22 -7.80
C LEU A 97 29.56 13.20 -6.99
N ILE A 98 29.34 12.90 -5.71
CA ILE A 98 28.51 13.72 -4.81
C ILE A 98 29.39 14.27 -3.69
N PRO A 99 29.47 15.60 -3.52
CA PRO A 99 30.28 16.20 -2.45
C PRO A 99 29.60 15.96 -1.08
N ARG A 100 30.41 15.83 -0.04
CA ARG A 100 29.92 15.65 1.33
C ARG A 100 28.98 16.77 1.77
N SER A 101 29.23 18.01 1.33
CA SER A 101 28.39 19.17 1.61
C SER A 101 26.96 19.05 1.13
N PHE A 102 26.70 18.21 0.12
CA PHE A 102 25.36 17.95 -0.37
C PHE A 102 24.50 17.14 0.62
N LEU A 103 25.12 16.24 1.40
CA LEU A 103 24.43 15.35 2.35
C LEU A 103 24.53 15.83 3.81
N TYR A 104 25.11 17.00 4.04
CA TYR A 104 25.35 17.49 5.39
C TYR A 104 24.83 18.92 5.55
N ASN A 105 23.80 19.10 6.38
CA ASN A 105 23.21 20.41 6.72
C ASN A 105 22.95 21.30 5.48
N SER A 106 22.33 20.70 4.46
CA SER A 106 22.23 21.24 3.10
C SER A 106 20.80 21.47 2.65
N TRP A 107 20.43 22.72 2.36
CA TRP A 107 19.15 23.03 1.71
C TRP A 107 19.03 22.41 0.32
N THR A 108 20.10 22.48 -0.48
CA THR A 108 20.11 21.88 -1.83
C THR A 108 19.88 20.38 -1.75
N GLY A 109 20.60 19.68 -0.87
CA GLY A 109 20.41 18.24 -0.67
C GLY A 109 19.01 17.91 -0.17
N THR A 110 18.51 18.65 0.81
CA THR A 110 17.16 18.45 1.35
C THR A 110 16.08 18.63 0.28
N VAL A 111 16.13 19.74 -0.46
CA VAL A 111 15.15 20.01 -1.54
C VAL A 111 15.25 18.96 -2.64
N SER A 112 16.46 18.51 -3.00
CA SER A 112 16.63 17.46 -4.02
C SER A 112 16.03 16.12 -3.55
N VAL A 113 16.30 15.69 -2.32
CA VAL A 113 15.74 14.45 -1.76
C VAL A 113 14.22 14.54 -1.70
N VAL A 114 13.67 15.65 -1.19
CA VAL A 114 12.22 15.87 -1.12
C VAL A 114 11.60 15.88 -2.52
N ALA A 115 12.22 16.55 -3.49
CA ALA A 115 11.72 16.61 -4.86
C ALA A 115 11.69 15.22 -5.53
N VAL A 116 12.76 14.43 -5.37
CA VAL A 116 12.82 13.07 -5.91
C VAL A 116 11.75 12.19 -5.26
N MET A 117 11.64 12.21 -3.93
CA MET A 117 10.62 11.44 -3.21
C MET A 117 9.21 11.85 -3.62
N THR A 118 8.93 13.15 -3.67
CA THR A 118 7.62 13.67 -4.11
C THR A 118 7.32 13.24 -5.54
N GLY A 119 8.29 13.35 -6.46
CA GLY A 119 8.13 12.92 -7.84
C GLY A 119 7.80 11.43 -7.95
N LEU A 120 8.52 10.57 -7.23
CA LEU A 120 8.26 9.12 -7.20
C LEU A 120 6.85 8.79 -6.69
N PHE A 121 6.44 9.39 -5.57
CA PHE A 121 5.12 9.12 -5.00
C PHE A 121 3.99 9.72 -5.83
N VAL A 122 4.15 10.91 -6.40
CA VAL A 122 3.16 11.51 -7.31
C VAL A 122 3.01 10.66 -8.57
N CYS A 123 4.11 10.26 -9.21
CA CYS A 123 4.06 9.37 -10.38
C CYS A 123 3.41 8.02 -10.04
N GLY A 124 3.78 7.41 -8.90
CA GLY A 124 3.17 6.18 -8.43
C GLY A 124 1.67 6.32 -8.19
N TYR A 125 1.25 7.41 -7.54
CA TYR A 125 -0.15 7.69 -7.26
C TYR A 125 -0.97 7.94 -8.54
N LEU A 126 -0.44 8.71 -9.48
CA LEU A 126 -1.09 8.95 -10.77
C LEU A 126 -1.25 7.64 -11.56
N ASN A 127 -0.22 6.78 -11.55
CA ASN A 127 -0.30 5.46 -12.15
C ASN A 127 -1.34 4.57 -11.44
N TYR A 128 -1.40 4.59 -10.11
CA TYR A 128 -2.42 3.88 -9.34
C TYR A 128 -3.84 4.31 -9.71
N LEU A 129 -4.08 5.61 -9.89
CA LEU A 129 -5.39 6.15 -10.29
C LEU A 129 -5.78 5.74 -11.73
N HIS A 130 -4.78 5.47 -12.57
CA HIS A 130 -4.99 5.12 -13.97
C HIS A 130 -5.29 3.62 -14.13
N LYS A 131 -6.49 3.19 -13.71
CA LYS A 131 -6.95 1.81 -13.89
C LYS A 131 -7.28 1.56 -15.35
N VAL A 132 -6.51 0.67 -15.99
CA VAL A 132 -6.67 0.33 -17.41
C VAL A 132 -7.36 -1.02 -17.57
N ARG A 133 -8.09 -1.16 -18.65
CA ARG A 133 -8.63 -2.41 -19.13
C ARG A 133 -7.54 -3.15 -19.90
N VAL A 134 -7.33 -4.42 -19.58
CA VAL A 134 -6.44 -5.30 -20.34
C VAL A 134 -7.31 -6.33 -21.08
N PRO A 135 -7.55 -6.18 -22.39
CA PRO A 135 -8.32 -7.13 -23.14
C PRO A 135 -7.50 -8.42 -23.38
N LEU A 136 -8.13 -9.56 -23.12
CA LEU A 136 -7.57 -10.88 -23.37
C LEU A 136 -8.56 -11.68 -24.22
N VAL A 137 -8.11 -12.18 -25.36
CA VAL A 137 -8.91 -13.09 -26.20
C VAL A 137 -8.47 -14.52 -25.91
N LEU A 138 -9.39 -15.33 -25.43
CA LEU A 138 -9.18 -16.76 -25.20
C LEU A 138 -9.92 -17.55 -26.26
N GLU A 139 -9.21 -18.44 -26.93
CA GLU A 139 -9.81 -19.37 -27.90
C GLU A 139 -10.13 -20.69 -27.22
N SER A 140 -11.31 -21.22 -27.50
CA SER A 140 -11.74 -22.52 -26.99
C SER A 140 -11.62 -23.56 -28.10
N SER A 141 -11.05 -24.73 -27.76
CA SER A 141 -11.07 -25.91 -28.64
C SER A 141 -12.47 -26.54 -28.77
N ARG A 142 -13.40 -26.16 -27.89
CA ARG A 142 -14.81 -26.59 -27.97
C ARG A 142 -15.62 -25.57 -28.73
N HIS A 143 -16.59 -26.05 -29.51
CA HIS A 143 -17.49 -25.18 -30.26
C HIS A 143 -18.36 -24.38 -29.29
N LEU A 144 -18.18 -23.07 -29.25
CA LEU A 144 -19.04 -22.14 -28.53
C LEU A 144 -20.03 -21.54 -29.52
N CYS A 145 -21.32 -21.48 -29.14
CA CYS A 145 -22.38 -20.93 -29.99
C CYS A 145 -22.19 -19.42 -30.27
N ARG A 146 -21.51 -18.73 -29.40
CA ARG A 146 -21.22 -17.29 -29.52
C ARG A 146 -19.99 -16.89 -28.69
N GLN A 147 -19.54 -15.66 -28.88
CA GLN A 147 -18.54 -15.06 -28.00
C GLN A 147 -19.16 -14.72 -26.66
N HIS A 148 -18.41 -14.98 -25.58
CA HIS A 148 -18.79 -14.66 -24.22
C HIS A 148 -17.85 -13.58 -23.68
N ARG A 149 -18.40 -12.63 -22.94
CA ARG A 149 -17.63 -11.58 -22.30
C ARG A 149 -17.56 -11.82 -20.79
N LEU A 150 -16.37 -12.03 -20.31
CA LEU A 150 -16.08 -12.18 -18.90
C LEU A 150 -15.19 -11.02 -18.43
N VAL A 151 -15.39 -10.58 -17.19
CA VAL A 151 -14.46 -9.67 -16.52
C VAL A 151 -13.82 -10.41 -15.38
N MET A 152 -12.49 -10.29 -15.27
CA MET A 152 -11.72 -10.83 -14.16
C MET A 152 -11.10 -9.67 -13.36
N LEU A 153 -11.23 -9.77 -12.05
CA LEU A 153 -10.64 -8.86 -11.07
C LEU A 153 -9.75 -9.67 -10.13
N SER A 154 -8.70 -9.06 -9.57
CA SER A 154 -7.91 -9.60 -8.48
C SER A 154 -7.43 -8.47 -7.58
N ASP A 155 -7.00 -8.80 -6.37
CA ASP A 155 -6.28 -7.90 -5.48
C ASP A 155 -7.05 -6.58 -5.22
N LEU A 156 -8.33 -6.69 -4.90
CA LEU A 156 -9.16 -5.52 -4.62
C LEU A 156 -8.75 -4.83 -3.33
N HIS A 157 -8.25 -5.59 -2.34
CA HIS A 157 -7.77 -5.11 -1.06
C HIS A 157 -8.68 -4.05 -0.44
N LEU A 158 -9.99 -4.37 -0.39
CA LEU A 158 -11.00 -3.47 0.18
C LEU A 158 -10.86 -3.42 1.70
N GLY A 159 -10.85 -2.21 2.24
CA GLY A 159 -10.62 -2.04 3.67
C GLY A 159 -10.50 -0.58 4.08
N TYR A 160 -9.49 -0.29 4.86
CA TYR A 160 -9.21 1.06 5.33
C TYR A 160 -8.65 1.97 4.24
N HIS A 161 -7.93 1.43 3.26
CA HIS A 161 -7.36 2.20 2.13
C HIS A 161 -8.30 2.23 0.94
N ASN A 162 -8.58 1.07 0.32
CA ASN A 162 -9.52 0.96 -0.79
C ASN A 162 -10.95 0.95 -0.24
N ARG A 163 -11.56 2.12 -0.18
CA ARG A 163 -12.86 2.32 0.44
C ARG A 163 -14.01 2.20 -0.56
N ALA A 164 -15.24 2.27 -0.06
CA ALA A 164 -16.45 2.10 -0.84
C ALA A 164 -16.58 3.11 -2.00
N ASP A 165 -16.08 4.34 -1.83
CA ASP A 165 -16.09 5.36 -2.87
C ASP A 165 -15.15 5.03 -4.04
N GLU A 166 -14.02 4.39 -3.77
CA GLU A 166 -13.11 3.92 -4.82
C GLU A 166 -13.64 2.65 -5.47
N PHE A 167 -14.12 1.68 -4.68
CA PHE A 167 -14.71 0.45 -5.21
C PHE A 167 -15.92 0.72 -6.08
N ARG A 168 -16.74 1.72 -5.75
CA ARG A 168 -17.86 2.18 -6.59
C ARG A 168 -17.42 2.52 -8.02
N LYS A 169 -16.30 3.21 -8.17
CA LYS A 169 -15.74 3.55 -9.50
C LYS A 169 -15.32 2.30 -10.27
N TRP A 170 -14.80 1.29 -9.55
CA TRP A 170 -14.41 0.02 -10.19
C TRP A 170 -15.64 -0.77 -10.62
N VAL A 171 -16.68 -0.84 -9.79
CA VAL A 171 -17.97 -1.44 -10.13
C VAL A 171 -18.58 -0.78 -11.38
N ASP A 172 -18.53 0.54 -11.46
CA ASP A 172 -19.04 1.26 -12.64
C ASP A 172 -18.24 0.91 -13.91
N LYS A 173 -16.90 0.79 -13.82
CA LYS A 173 -16.06 0.33 -14.94
C LYS A 173 -16.37 -1.11 -15.34
N VAL A 174 -16.54 -2.01 -14.39
CA VAL A 174 -16.91 -3.41 -14.66
C VAL A 174 -18.26 -3.48 -15.36
N ASN A 175 -19.27 -2.76 -14.86
CA ASN A 175 -20.60 -2.74 -15.46
C ASN A 175 -20.61 -2.12 -16.87
N ALA A 176 -19.72 -1.17 -17.16
CA ALA A 176 -19.58 -0.57 -18.49
C ALA A 176 -19.10 -1.59 -19.55
N GLU A 177 -18.37 -2.64 -19.13
CA GLU A 177 -17.98 -3.74 -20.01
C GLU A 177 -19.14 -4.68 -20.37
N GLN A 178 -20.29 -4.59 -19.71
CA GLN A 178 -21.45 -5.46 -19.91
C GLN A 178 -21.08 -6.96 -19.85
N PRO A 179 -20.42 -7.43 -18.78
CA PRO A 179 -19.99 -8.83 -18.68
C PRO A 179 -21.18 -9.76 -18.51
N GLU A 180 -21.06 -11.00 -18.97
CA GLU A 180 -21.98 -12.09 -18.68
C GLU A 180 -21.63 -12.80 -17.38
N LEU A 181 -20.36 -12.68 -16.95
CA LEU A 181 -19.80 -13.28 -15.75
C LEU A 181 -18.65 -12.44 -15.23
N ILE A 182 -18.56 -12.33 -13.91
CA ILE A 182 -17.46 -11.67 -13.22
C ILE A 182 -16.75 -12.70 -12.35
N LEU A 183 -15.44 -12.77 -12.51
CA LEU A 183 -14.55 -13.61 -11.71
C LEU A 183 -13.71 -12.72 -10.80
N VAL A 184 -13.58 -13.08 -9.52
CA VAL A 184 -12.70 -12.38 -8.58
C VAL A 184 -11.68 -13.38 -8.03
N ALA A 185 -10.44 -13.19 -8.41
CA ALA A 185 -9.34 -14.11 -8.10
C ALA A 185 -8.66 -13.77 -6.76
N GLY A 186 -9.44 -13.77 -5.67
CA GLY A 186 -8.94 -13.59 -4.30
C GLY A 186 -8.55 -12.17 -3.93
N ASP A 187 -8.08 -12.03 -2.70
CA ASP A 187 -7.59 -10.79 -2.08
C ASP A 187 -8.58 -9.62 -2.20
N ILE A 188 -9.86 -9.93 -1.90
CA ILE A 188 -10.95 -8.93 -1.86
C ILE A 188 -10.80 -8.07 -0.60
N ILE A 189 -10.46 -8.70 0.53
CA ILE A 189 -10.47 -8.09 1.86
C ILE A 189 -9.05 -7.74 2.28
N ASP A 190 -8.84 -6.52 2.76
CA ASP A 190 -7.57 -6.12 3.35
C ASP A 190 -7.71 -5.89 4.86
N GLY A 191 -7.15 -6.82 5.63
CA GLY A 191 -7.00 -6.76 7.09
C GLY A 191 -8.29 -7.05 7.84
N SER A 192 -9.33 -6.22 7.76
CA SER A 192 -10.50 -6.32 8.63
C SER A 192 -11.84 -6.31 7.90
N ILE A 193 -12.67 -7.29 8.21
CA ILE A 193 -14.09 -7.35 7.78
C ILE A 193 -14.89 -6.16 8.32
N ARG A 194 -14.55 -5.65 9.50
CA ARG A 194 -15.24 -4.49 10.07
C ARG A 194 -15.16 -3.28 9.14
N ALA A 195 -14.00 -3.03 8.52
CA ALA A 195 -13.85 -1.92 7.59
C ALA A 195 -14.81 -2.02 6.40
N LEU A 196 -15.12 -3.23 5.94
CA LEU A 196 -16.10 -3.47 4.88
C LEU A 196 -17.53 -3.28 5.37
N ALA A 197 -17.83 -3.77 6.58
CA ALA A 197 -19.17 -3.67 7.17
C ALA A 197 -19.54 -2.20 7.48
N ASP A 198 -18.64 -1.46 8.12
CA ASP A 198 -18.85 -0.05 8.48
C ASP A 198 -19.06 0.85 7.25
N GLN A 199 -18.50 0.46 6.10
CA GLN A 199 -18.65 1.16 4.82
C GLN A 199 -19.78 0.62 3.94
N ASN A 200 -20.54 -0.38 4.43
CA ASN A 200 -21.60 -1.07 3.67
C ASN A 200 -21.09 -1.57 2.29
N MET A 201 -19.91 -2.15 2.24
CA MET A 201 -19.26 -2.59 1.01
C MET A 201 -20.09 -3.62 0.23
N ALA A 202 -20.86 -4.45 0.94
CA ALA A 202 -21.78 -5.40 0.33
C ALA A 202 -22.85 -4.71 -0.56
N ALA A 203 -23.24 -3.47 -0.28
CA ALA A 203 -24.14 -2.73 -1.14
C ALA A 203 -23.50 -2.37 -2.48
N GLU A 204 -22.21 -2.08 -2.50
CA GLU A 204 -21.49 -1.80 -3.74
C GLU A 204 -21.32 -3.07 -4.59
N PHE A 205 -21.06 -4.25 -3.98
CA PHE A 205 -21.03 -5.53 -4.71
C PHE A 205 -22.39 -5.84 -5.37
N ARG A 206 -23.53 -5.54 -4.72
CA ARG A 206 -24.86 -5.74 -5.30
C ARG A 206 -25.16 -4.88 -6.52
N ARG A 207 -24.35 -3.84 -6.79
CA ARG A 207 -24.46 -3.03 -8.01
C ARG A 207 -23.85 -3.70 -9.25
N LEU A 208 -23.08 -4.77 -9.08
CA LEU A 208 -22.60 -5.57 -10.20
C LEU A 208 -23.75 -6.22 -10.93
N LYS A 209 -23.78 -6.09 -12.26
CA LYS A 209 -24.91 -6.48 -13.10
C LYS A 209 -24.85 -7.92 -13.63
N ALA A 210 -23.75 -8.62 -13.38
CA ALA A 210 -23.55 -10.01 -13.77
C ALA A 210 -23.26 -10.87 -12.54
N PRO A 211 -23.47 -12.21 -12.62
CA PRO A 211 -23.08 -13.14 -11.57
C PRO A 211 -21.59 -13.00 -11.23
N VAL A 212 -21.29 -13.06 -9.94
CA VAL A 212 -19.92 -12.96 -9.41
C VAL A 212 -19.51 -14.30 -8.82
N TYR A 213 -18.37 -14.81 -9.22
CA TYR A 213 -17.71 -15.96 -8.61
C TYR A 213 -16.38 -15.51 -8.07
N ALA A 214 -16.13 -15.75 -6.79
CA ALA A 214 -14.92 -15.37 -6.10
C ALA A 214 -14.23 -16.59 -5.49
N CYS A 215 -12.91 -16.57 -5.43
CA CYS A 215 -12.12 -17.48 -4.60
C CYS A 215 -11.44 -16.71 -3.47
N LEU A 216 -10.96 -17.43 -2.46
CA LEU A 216 -10.16 -16.85 -1.40
C LEU A 216 -8.73 -16.64 -1.88
N GLY A 217 -8.12 -15.54 -1.47
CA GLY A 217 -6.69 -15.28 -1.58
C GLY A 217 -6.01 -15.37 -0.22
N ASN A 218 -4.72 -15.04 -0.15
CA ASN A 218 -3.96 -15.11 1.10
C ASN A 218 -4.44 -14.07 2.14
N HIS A 219 -4.96 -12.92 1.72
CA HIS A 219 -5.49 -11.89 2.62
C HIS A 219 -6.74 -12.36 3.37
N GLU A 220 -7.62 -13.13 2.74
CA GLU A 220 -8.79 -13.70 3.42
C GLU A 220 -8.38 -14.67 4.55
N TYR A 221 -7.33 -15.46 4.34
CA TYR A 221 -6.80 -16.33 5.41
C TYR A 221 -6.21 -15.53 6.56
N LEU A 222 -5.55 -14.40 6.28
CA LEU A 222 -4.99 -13.50 7.30
C LEU A 222 -6.08 -12.71 8.05
N SER A 223 -7.13 -12.29 7.34
CA SER A 223 -8.24 -11.50 7.88
C SER A 223 -9.28 -12.34 8.63
N GLY A 224 -9.19 -13.68 8.52
CA GLY A 224 -10.14 -14.62 9.10
C GLY A 224 -11.07 -15.26 8.08
N GLU A 225 -10.69 -16.46 7.61
CA GLU A 225 -11.40 -17.22 6.59
C GLU A 225 -12.92 -17.39 6.85
N PRO A 226 -13.38 -17.72 8.08
CA PRO A 226 -14.81 -17.90 8.32
C PRO A 226 -15.62 -16.61 8.14
N GLN A 227 -15.03 -15.47 8.50
CA GLN A 227 -15.66 -14.16 8.35
C GLN A 227 -15.69 -13.74 6.88
N ALA A 228 -14.60 -13.97 6.14
CA ALA A 228 -14.52 -13.70 4.71
C ALA A 228 -15.58 -14.48 3.93
N LYS A 229 -15.72 -15.79 4.20
CA LYS A 229 -16.74 -16.64 3.57
C LYS A 229 -18.19 -16.21 3.86
N ARG A 230 -18.43 -15.55 4.99
CA ARG A 230 -19.77 -15.02 5.30
C ARG A 230 -20.05 -13.70 4.57
N PHE A 231 -19.02 -12.99 4.21
CA PHE A 231 -19.13 -11.75 3.46
C PHE A 231 -19.43 -12.01 1.98
N TYR A 232 -18.86 -13.09 1.41
CA TYR A 232 -19.07 -13.53 0.02
C TYR A 232 -20.47 -14.12 -0.19
#